data_f2309709434b7782a283e7934588e2d8
#
_entry.id   f2309709434b7782a283e7934588e2d8
#
_cell.length_a   1.000
_cell.length_b   1.000
_cell.length_c   1.000
_cell.angle_alpha   90.00
_cell.angle_beta   90.00
_cell.angle_gamma   90.00
#
_symmetry.space_group_name_H-M   'P 1'
#
loop_
_entity.id
_entity.type
_entity.pdbx_description
1 polymer ?
#
loop_
_entity_poly.entity_id
_entity_poly.type
_entity_poly.pdbx_seq_one_letter_code
_entity_poly.pdbx_strand_id
1 'polypeptide(L)'
;LSGGKRSMDDFAHVFYGMDDGSYVTKTYTFEDLVAALKQVQDYDWAAFLRARLDGTQPHAPLDGITRGGYELVYTDTPTEFFKSYEKIRKSVNLLYSIGLMLSGEEGQRGLIQDVLWNGPAYKAGLGAGMKLIAVNGRALEADPRVLQDAIQAAKTTSTPIRLLVREQDQYMNFDVDYHGGLKYPVLKPLPGVAPVLDAIIAPHK
;
A
#
# COMPACT_ATOMS: atom_id res chain seq x y z
N LEU A 1 -1.42 19.36 15.98
CA LEU A 1 -1.68 19.56 17.40
C LEU A 1 -0.83 20.72 17.95
N SER A 2 0.50 20.61 17.96
CA SER A 2 1.43 21.61 18.54
C SER A 2 1.70 22.84 17.66
N GLY A 3 1.17 22.91 16.44
CA GLY A 3 1.52 23.95 15.46
C GLY A 3 3.01 23.91 15.03
N GLY A 4 3.60 22.72 14.97
CA GLY A 4 5.01 22.52 14.60
C GLY A 4 6.02 22.73 15.74
N LYS A 5 5.57 22.98 16.98
CA LYS A 5 6.47 23.21 18.13
C LYS A 5 6.99 21.91 18.77
N ARG A 6 6.35 20.83 18.54
CA ARG A 6 6.67 19.48 19.05
C ARG A 6 6.58 18.47 17.93
N SER A 7 7.40 17.43 18.00
CA SER A 7 7.50 16.38 17.00
C SER A 7 7.55 14.99 17.65
N MET A 8 7.63 13.96 16.84
CA MET A 8 7.91 12.59 17.30
C MET A 8 9.33 12.45 17.85
N ASP A 9 10.26 13.36 17.51
CA ASP A 9 11.61 13.36 18.09
C ASP A 9 11.55 13.72 19.58
N ASP A 10 10.70 14.70 19.97
CA ASP A 10 10.47 15.00 21.39
C ASP A 10 9.93 13.78 22.13
N PHE A 11 9.02 13.04 21.51
CA PHE A 11 8.52 11.79 22.07
C PHE A 11 9.64 10.73 22.17
N ALA A 12 10.45 10.58 21.13
CA ALA A 12 11.57 9.63 21.13
C ALA A 12 12.56 9.93 22.26
N HIS A 13 12.89 11.19 22.51
CA HIS A 13 13.73 11.60 23.63
C HIS A 13 13.11 11.25 24.97
N VAL A 14 11.82 11.51 25.17
CA VAL A 14 11.13 11.20 26.43
C VAL A 14 11.03 9.69 26.66
N PHE A 15 10.68 8.94 25.62
CA PHE A 15 10.32 7.53 25.76
C PHE A 15 11.53 6.58 25.66
N TYR A 16 12.40 6.78 24.65
CA TYR A 16 13.59 5.95 24.46
C TYR A 16 14.83 6.46 25.18
N GLY A 17 14.85 7.76 25.54
CA GLY A 17 15.93 8.37 26.31
C GLY A 17 15.83 8.13 27.83
N MET A 18 14.85 7.33 28.28
CA MET A 18 14.76 6.95 29.70
C MET A 18 15.97 6.09 30.08
N ASP A 19 16.66 6.45 31.18
CA ASP A 19 17.81 5.72 31.70
C ASP A 19 18.92 5.55 30.65
N ASP A 20 19.22 6.61 29.90
CA ASP A 20 20.28 6.61 28.88
C ASP A 20 21.60 6.06 29.44
N GLY A 21 22.24 5.16 28.68
CA GLY A 21 23.42 4.41 29.08
C GLY A 21 23.17 3.16 29.93
N SER A 22 21.93 2.85 30.31
CA SER A 22 21.58 1.59 30.98
C SER A 22 21.50 0.43 29.99
N TYR A 23 22.07 -0.70 30.35
CA TYR A 23 21.96 -1.98 29.62
C TYR A 23 20.83 -2.89 30.15
N VAL A 24 20.09 -2.41 31.16
CA VAL A 24 18.98 -3.17 31.74
C VAL A 24 17.75 -2.97 30.88
N THR A 25 17.16 -4.09 30.43
CA THR A 25 15.89 -4.05 29.67
C THR A 25 14.79 -3.45 30.50
N LYS A 26 14.16 -2.39 29.98
CA LYS A 26 13.01 -1.73 30.59
C LYS A 26 11.75 -2.07 29.78
N THR A 27 10.77 -2.64 30.45
CA THR A 27 9.44 -2.91 29.85
C THR A 27 8.54 -1.70 30.06
N TYR A 28 7.50 -1.58 29.24
CA TYR A 28 6.51 -0.52 29.33
C TYR A 28 5.10 -1.08 29.09
N THR A 29 4.12 -0.36 29.63
CA THR A 29 2.69 -0.63 29.44
C THR A 29 2.10 0.33 28.39
N PHE A 30 0.85 0.09 28.02
CA PHE A 30 0.09 1.05 27.20
C PHE A 30 -0.03 2.41 27.89
N GLU A 31 -0.24 2.42 29.20
CA GLU A 31 -0.39 3.61 30.02
C GLU A 31 0.91 4.45 30.06
N ASP A 32 2.06 3.79 30.13
CA ASP A 32 3.37 4.47 30.06
C ASP A 32 3.57 5.16 28.72
N LEU A 33 3.18 4.50 27.62
CA LEU A 33 3.24 5.09 26.27
C LEU A 33 2.32 6.32 26.17
N VAL A 34 1.08 6.21 26.66
CA VAL A 34 0.12 7.33 26.67
C VAL A 34 0.64 8.49 27.54
N ALA A 35 1.23 8.19 28.69
CA ALA A 35 1.80 9.20 29.57
C ALA A 35 2.96 9.95 28.91
N ALA A 36 3.87 9.24 28.25
CA ALA A 36 4.98 9.84 27.51
C ALA A 36 4.49 10.76 26.36
N LEU A 37 3.50 10.30 25.58
CA LEU A 37 2.88 11.12 24.54
C LEU A 37 2.21 12.39 25.09
N LYS A 38 1.54 12.30 26.26
CA LYS A 38 0.93 13.45 26.92
C LYS A 38 1.95 14.47 27.41
N GLN A 39 3.15 14.06 27.84
CA GLN A 39 4.23 14.98 28.20
C GLN A 39 4.66 15.85 27.02
N VAL A 40 4.65 15.28 25.82
CA VAL A 40 5.05 16.00 24.59
C VAL A 40 3.92 16.92 24.12
N GLN A 41 2.70 16.40 24.07
CA GLN A 41 1.54 17.16 23.63
C GLN A 41 0.28 16.66 24.33
N ASP A 42 -0.45 17.59 24.95
CA ASP A 42 -1.74 17.25 25.56
C ASP A 42 -2.77 16.91 24.48
N TYR A 43 -3.26 15.67 24.54
CA TYR A 43 -4.25 15.13 23.62
C TYR A 43 -4.81 13.82 24.20
N ASP A 44 -5.98 13.37 23.76
CA ASP A 44 -6.51 12.05 24.12
C ASP A 44 -5.83 10.94 23.32
N TRP A 45 -4.57 10.67 23.69
CA TRP A 45 -3.76 9.64 23.05
C TRP A 45 -4.31 8.25 23.28
N ALA A 46 -4.95 8.00 24.42
CA ALA A 46 -5.55 6.68 24.70
C ALA A 46 -6.65 6.37 23.71
N ALA A 47 -7.62 7.27 23.55
CA ALA A 47 -8.69 7.09 22.56
C ALA A 47 -8.15 7.02 21.12
N PHE A 48 -7.17 7.88 20.78
CA PHE A 48 -6.55 7.89 19.46
C PHE A 48 -5.88 6.56 19.11
N LEU A 49 -5.08 6.00 20.02
CA LEU A 49 -4.38 4.74 19.81
C LEU A 49 -5.35 3.56 19.80
N ARG A 50 -6.30 3.52 20.74
CA ARG A 50 -7.31 2.45 20.80
C ARG A 50 -8.17 2.41 19.55
N ALA A 51 -8.61 3.55 19.03
CA ALA A 51 -9.39 3.61 17.80
C ALA A 51 -8.65 2.98 16.59
N ARG A 52 -7.31 3.00 16.60
CA ARG A 52 -6.47 2.42 15.53
C ARG A 52 -6.08 0.97 15.78
N LEU A 53 -5.91 0.57 17.04
CA LEU A 53 -5.53 -0.79 17.42
C LEU A 53 -6.74 -1.73 17.43
N ASP A 54 -7.85 -1.27 17.99
CA ASP A 54 -9.05 -2.08 18.22
C ASP A 54 -10.09 -1.92 17.10
N GLY A 55 -9.86 -0.94 16.20
CA GLY A 55 -10.78 -0.62 15.11
C GLY A 55 -10.84 -1.72 14.05
N THR A 56 -12.04 -2.19 13.74
CA THR A 56 -12.34 -3.19 12.70
C THR A 56 -12.92 -2.56 11.42
N GLN A 57 -12.57 -1.32 11.14
CA GLN A 57 -13.05 -0.62 9.96
C GLN A 57 -12.57 -1.30 8.68
N PRO A 58 -13.38 -1.31 7.60
CA PRO A 58 -13.04 -2.01 6.35
C PRO A 58 -11.85 -1.41 5.62
N HIS A 59 -11.42 -0.20 5.98
CA HIS A 59 -10.30 0.51 5.35
C HIS A 59 -9.38 1.12 6.40
N ALA A 60 -8.10 1.30 6.03
CA ALA A 60 -7.16 2.04 6.86
C ALA A 60 -7.64 3.49 7.09
N PRO A 61 -7.43 4.07 8.29
CA PRO A 61 -7.81 5.45 8.56
C PRO A 61 -6.92 6.42 7.76
N LEU A 62 -7.54 7.27 6.93
CA LEU A 62 -6.85 8.24 6.08
C LEU A 62 -6.84 9.66 6.67
N ASP A 63 -7.37 9.85 7.87
CA ASP A 63 -7.47 11.16 8.54
C ASP A 63 -6.11 11.85 8.73
N GLY A 64 -5.03 11.09 8.93
CA GLY A 64 -3.67 11.61 8.99
C GLY A 64 -3.21 12.23 7.68
N ILE A 65 -3.54 11.62 6.55
CA ILE A 65 -3.24 12.13 5.21
C ILE A 65 -4.01 13.42 4.97
N THR A 66 -5.32 13.42 5.26
CA THR A 66 -6.19 14.60 5.08
C THR A 66 -5.75 15.77 5.95
N ARG A 67 -5.45 15.54 7.23
CA ARG A 67 -4.88 16.56 8.15
C ARG A 67 -3.49 17.02 7.73
N GLY A 68 -2.75 16.16 7.03
CA GLY A 68 -1.45 16.47 6.44
C GLY A 68 -1.51 17.33 5.17
N GLY A 69 -2.71 17.70 4.73
CA GLY A 69 -2.93 18.56 3.57
C GLY A 69 -3.06 17.81 2.24
N TYR A 70 -3.33 16.50 2.28
CA TYR A 70 -3.44 15.65 1.09
C TYR A 70 -4.71 14.81 1.09
N GLU A 71 -5.14 14.40 -0.11
CA GLU A 71 -6.10 13.32 -0.32
C GLU A 71 -5.46 12.17 -1.08
N LEU A 72 -5.86 10.94 -0.76
CA LEU A 72 -5.50 9.76 -1.54
C LEU A 72 -6.47 9.62 -2.69
N VAL A 73 -5.96 9.72 -3.91
CA VAL A 73 -6.71 9.50 -5.15
C VAL A 73 -6.08 8.37 -5.96
N TYR A 74 -6.84 7.83 -6.92
CA TYR A 74 -6.32 6.81 -7.85
C TYR A 74 -6.35 7.35 -9.27
N THR A 75 -5.24 7.19 -9.99
CA THR A 75 -5.07 7.56 -11.40
C THR A 75 -4.81 6.31 -12.24
N ASP A 76 -5.01 6.39 -13.54
CA ASP A 76 -4.69 5.31 -14.49
C ASP A 76 -3.22 5.31 -14.93
N THR A 77 -2.47 6.32 -14.52
CA THR A 77 -1.06 6.48 -14.83
C THR A 77 -0.23 6.47 -13.54
N PRO A 78 0.80 5.61 -13.42
CA PRO A 78 1.66 5.58 -12.25
C PRO A 78 2.54 6.82 -12.15
N THR A 79 2.80 7.29 -10.92
CA THR A 79 3.78 8.35 -10.65
C THR A 79 5.20 7.88 -10.95
N GLU A 80 6.15 8.81 -11.13
CA GLU A 80 7.56 8.46 -11.30
C GLU A 80 8.14 7.72 -10.09
N PHE A 81 7.69 8.06 -8.88
CA PHE A 81 8.03 7.31 -7.68
C PHE A 81 7.56 5.86 -7.77
N PHE A 82 6.30 5.63 -8.18
CA PHE A 82 5.73 4.28 -8.29
C PHE A 82 6.49 3.45 -9.33
N LYS A 83 6.80 4.02 -10.50
CA LYS A 83 7.61 3.37 -11.55
C LYS A 83 9.01 3.02 -11.04
N SER A 84 9.66 3.94 -10.33
CA SER A 84 10.99 3.71 -9.75
C SER A 84 10.95 2.60 -8.69
N TYR A 85 9.92 2.57 -7.87
CA TYR A 85 9.71 1.53 -6.87
C TYR A 85 9.52 0.15 -7.51
N GLU A 86 8.66 0.04 -8.54
CA GLU A 86 8.49 -1.22 -9.30
C GLU A 86 9.80 -1.69 -9.93
N LYS A 87 10.57 -0.76 -10.50
CA LYS A 87 11.89 -1.07 -11.10
C LYS A 87 12.87 -1.61 -10.07
N ILE A 88 12.98 -0.97 -8.90
CA ILE A 88 13.86 -1.41 -7.80
C ILE A 88 13.43 -2.77 -7.26
N ARG A 89 12.12 -2.96 -7.08
CA ARG A 89 11.54 -4.21 -6.59
C ARG A 89 11.43 -5.30 -7.64
N LYS A 90 11.72 -4.97 -8.90
CA LYS A 90 11.52 -5.87 -10.05
C LYS A 90 10.13 -6.52 -10.00
N SER A 91 9.11 -5.71 -9.84
CA SER A 91 7.72 -6.16 -9.71
C SER A 91 6.78 -5.35 -10.60
N VAL A 92 5.63 -5.90 -10.89
CA VAL A 92 4.49 -5.21 -11.52
C VAL A 92 3.37 -5.19 -10.49
N ASN A 93 3.11 -4.00 -9.92
CA ASN A 93 2.17 -3.84 -8.82
C ASN A 93 0.80 -3.36 -9.34
N LEU A 94 -0.14 -4.28 -9.43
CA LEU A 94 -1.53 -4.07 -9.83
C LEU A 94 -2.51 -4.36 -8.68
N LEU A 95 -2.05 -4.28 -7.42
CA LEU A 95 -2.87 -4.57 -6.23
C LEU A 95 -4.09 -3.66 -6.15
N TYR A 96 -3.95 -2.39 -6.53
CA TYR A 96 -5.07 -1.42 -6.52
C TYR A 96 -6.02 -1.53 -7.72
N SER A 97 -5.63 -2.28 -8.74
CA SER A 97 -6.43 -2.59 -9.93
C SER A 97 -7.09 -3.95 -9.78
N ILE A 98 -6.51 -4.95 -10.40
CA ILE A 98 -7.02 -6.33 -10.42
C ILE A 98 -6.73 -7.11 -9.13
N GLY A 99 -5.89 -6.57 -8.23
CA GLY A 99 -5.53 -7.21 -6.96
C GLY A 99 -4.37 -8.19 -7.06
N LEU A 100 -3.41 -7.98 -7.98
CA LEU A 100 -2.23 -8.82 -8.17
C LEU A 100 -0.93 -8.02 -8.05
N MET A 101 0.09 -8.65 -7.52
CA MET A 101 1.49 -8.24 -7.68
C MET A 101 2.29 -9.36 -8.33
N LEU A 102 2.95 -9.05 -9.43
CA LEU A 102 3.73 -10.02 -10.23
C LEU A 102 5.23 -9.75 -10.10
N SER A 103 6.03 -10.80 -10.18
CA SER A 103 7.47 -10.68 -10.36
C SER A 103 7.78 -10.21 -11.78
N GLY A 104 8.68 -9.22 -11.87
CA GLY A 104 9.32 -8.75 -13.09
C GLY A 104 10.75 -9.29 -13.28
N GLU A 105 11.23 -10.13 -12.34
CA GLU A 105 12.57 -10.72 -12.43
C GLU A 105 12.70 -11.65 -13.62
N GLU A 106 13.88 -11.63 -14.24
CA GLU A 106 14.21 -12.57 -15.32
C GLU A 106 14.11 -14.02 -14.80
N GLY A 107 13.43 -14.89 -15.56
CA GLY A 107 13.13 -16.27 -15.15
C GLY A 107 11.95 -16.44 -14.20
N GLN A 108 11.55 -15.41 -13.47
CA GLN A 108 10.38 -15.43 -12.58
C GLN A 108 9.21 -14.57 -13.10
N ARG A 109 9.34 -14.01 -14.29
CA ARG A 109 8.30 -13.14 -14.87
C ARG A 109 6.94 -13.82 -14.84
N GLY A 110 5.94 -13.08 -14.33
CA GLY A 110 4.58 -13.57 -14.18
C GLY A 110 4.32 -14.41 -12.92
N LEU A 111 5.35 -14.72 -12.11
CA LEU A 111 5.10 -15.32 -10.79
C LEU A 111 4.26 -14.36 -9.95
N ILE A 112 3.12 -14.82 -9.47
CA ILE A 112 2.26 -14.06 -8.56
C ILE A 112 2.92 -14.02 -7.19
N GLN A 113 3.37 -12.85 -6.79
CA GLN A 113 4.05 -12.63 -5.50
C GLN A 113 3.03 -12.35 -4.39
N ASP A 114 1.94 -11.64 -4.73
CA ASP A 114 0.90 -11.29 -3.76
C ASP A 114 -0.45 -11.14 -4.44
N VAL A 115 -1.51 -11.42 -3.67
CA VAL A 115 -2.91 -11.30 -4.09
C VAL A 115 -3.67 -10.57 -2.99
N LEU A 116 -4.29 -9.46 -3.35
CA LEU A 116 -5.07 -8.64 -2.41
C LEU A 116 -6.28 -9.44 -1.90
N TRP A 117 -6.33 -9.64 -0.57
CA TRP A 117 -7.45 -10.30 0.09
C TRP A 117 -8.79 -9.69 -0.32
N ASN A 118 -9.75 -10.53 -0.68
CA ASN A 118 -11.08 -10.13 -1.14
C ASN A 118 -11.09 -9.22 -2.39
N GLY A 119 -9.93 -9.06 -3.08
CA GLY A 119 -9.81 -8.36 -4.35
C GLY A 119 -10.35 -9.19 -5.54
N PRO A 120 -10.42 -8.60 -6.74
CA PRO A 120 -10.95 -9.30 -7.93
C PRO A 120 -10.21 -10.60 -8.25
N ALA A 121 -8.88 -10.59 -8.23
CA ALA A 121 -8.07 -11.77 -8.49
C ALA A 121 -8.25 -12.86 -7.43
N TYR A 122 -8.32 -12.48 -6.15
CA TYR A 122 -8.60 -13.39 -5.05
C TYR A 122 -9.97 -14.08 -5.22
N LYS A 123 -11.00 -13.30 -5.56
CA LYS A 123 -12.37 -13.83 -5.80
C LYS A 123 -12.43 -14.78 -6.97
N ALA A 124 -11.57 -14.60 -7.96
CA ALA A 124 -11.46 -15.52 -9.09
C ALA A 124 -10.69 -16.80 -8.74
N GLY A 125 -10.06 -16.90 -7.54
CA GLY A 125 -9.34 -18.08 -7.07
C GLY A 125 -7.83 -18.04 -7.31
N LEU A 126 -7.27 -16.88 -7.67
CA LEU A 126 -5.81 -16.71 -7.81
C LEU A 126 -5.12 -16.64 -6.46
N GLY A 127 -3.91 -17.21 -6.39
CA GLY A 127 -3.06 -17.25 -5.20
C GLY A 127 -1.61 -16.92 -5.48
N ALA A 128 -0.87 -16.54 -4.43
CA ALA A 128 0.58 -16.36 -4.50
C ALA A 128 1.26 -17.72 -4.81
N GLY A 129 2.36 -17.68 -5.57
CA GLY A 129 3.08 -18.86 -6.04
C GLY A 129 2.62 -19.39 -7.39
N MET A 130 1.43 -19.04 -7.87
CA MET A 130 0.98 -19.34 -9.23
C MET A 130 1.76 -18.48 -10.24
N LYS A 131 1.91 -18.97 -11.49
CA LYS A 131 2.59 -18.23 -12.55
C LYS A 131 1.63 -17.86 -13.68
N LEU A 132 1.43 -16.57 -13.92
CA LEU A 132 0.68 -16.06 -15.06
C LEU A 132 1.43 -16.33 -16.36
N ILE A 133 0.79 -17.00 -17.30
CA ILE A 133 1.37 -17.42 -18.60
C ILE A 133 0.81 -16.58 -19.74
N ALA A 134 -0.50 -16.37 -19.77
CA ALA A 134 -1.15 -15.60 -20.83
C ALA A 134 -2.37 -14.83 -20.30
N VAL A 135 -2.73 -13.77 -21.00
CA VAL A 135 -3.89 -12.90 -20.74
C VAL A 135 -4.70 -12.82 -22.03
N ASN A 136 -5.98 -13.19 -21.96
CA ASN A 136 -6.89 -13.20 -23.13
C ASN A 136 -6.27 -13.91 -24.35
N GLY A 137 -5.54 -15.03 -24.12
CA GLY A 137 -4.87 -15.81 -25.16
C GLY A 137 -3.52 -15.24 -25.65
N ARG A 138 -3.07 -14.08 -25.17
CA ARG A 138 -1.77 -13.48 -25.50
C ARG A 138 -0.73 -13.82 -24.44
N ALA A 139 0.42 -14.34 -24.86
CA ALA A 139 1.50 -14.72 -23.94
C ALA A 139 2.11 -13.51 -23.22
N LEU A 140 2.30 -13.61 -21.92
CA LEU A 140 2.93 -12.56 -21.10
C LEU A 140 4.41 -12.34 -21.45
N GLU A 141 5.11 -13.39 -21.88
CA GLU A 141 6.52 -13.32 -22.31
C GLU A 141 6.70 -12.48 -23.56
N ALA A 142 5.73 -12.50 -24.49
CA ALA A 142 5.78 -11.72 -25.72
C ALA A 142 5.55 -10.22 -25.49
N ASP A 143 4.75 -9.86 -24.50
CA ASP A 143 4.45 -8.48 -24.17
C ASP A 143 4.22 -8.33 -22.64
N PRO A 144 5.18 -7.74 -21.92
CA PRO A 144 5.05 -7.56 -20.47
C PRO A 144 3.85 -6.70 -20.03
N ARG A 145 3.28 -5.90 -20.94
CA ARG A 145 2.16 -5.00 -20.66
C ARG A 145 0.80 -5.62 -20.98
N VAL A 146 0.76 -6.85 -21.49
CA VAL A 146 -0.50 -7.48 -21.92
C VAL A 146 -1.57 -7.48 -20.83
N LEU A 147 -1.19 -7.59 -19.55
CA LEU A 147 -2.13 -7.56 -18.45
C LEU A 147 -2.67 -6.14 -18.20
N GLN A 148 -1.80 -5.11 -18.22
CA GLN A 148 -2.23 -3.72 -18.08
C GLN A 148 -3.15 -3.30 -19.21
N ASP A 149 -2.81 -3.68 -20.45
CA ASP A 149 -3.63 -3.40 -21.63
C ASP A 149 -5.01 -4.09 -21.54
N ALA A 150 -5.04 -5.35 -21.08
CA ALA A 150 -6.29 -6.07 -20.86
C ALA A 150 -7.16 -5.43 -19.77
N ILE A 151 -6.54 -4.99 -18.66
CA ILE A 151 -7.23 -4.28 -17.58
C ILE A 151 -7.85 -2.96 -18.10
N GLN A 152 -7.11 -2.22 -18.91
CA GLN A 152 -7.59 -0.96 -19.47
C GLN A 152 -8.71 -1.19 -20.52
N ALA A 153 -8.57 -2.19 -21.36
CA ALA A 153 -9.59 -2.56 -22.35
C ALA A 153 -10.90 -3.04 -21.69
N ALA A 154 -10.79 -3.74 -20.54
CA ALA A 154 -11.95 -4.23 -19.81
C ALA A 154 -12.88 -3.13 -19.28
N LYS A 155 -12.44 -1.87 -19.19
CA LYS A 155 -13.29 -0.72 -18.77
C LYS A 155 -14.52 -0.53 -19.69
N THR A 156 -14.41 -0.93 -20.95
CA THR A 156 -15.44 -0.67 -21.98
C THR A 156 -16.18 -1.93 -22.38
N THR A 157 -15.90 -3.07 -21.75
CA THR A 157 -16.52 -4.35 -22.04
C THR A 157 -17.14 -4.96 -20.79
N SER A 158 -18.05 -5.91 -20.96
CA SER A 158 -18.59 -6.75 -19.87
C SER A 158 -17.91 -8.12 -19.80
N THR A 159 -16.88 -8.36 -20.63
CA THR A 159 -16.18 -9.64 -20.67
C THR A 159 -15.11 -9.69 -19.59
N PRO A 160 -15.07 -10.73 -18.75
CA PRO A 160 -14.00 -10.92 -17.78
C PRO A 160 -12.62 -11.02 -18.44
N ILE A 161 -11.59 -10.66 -17.69
CA ILE A 161 -10.20 -10.83 -18.11
C ILE A 161 -9.81 -12.29 -17.88
N ARG A 162 -9.54 -13.04 -18.95
CA ARG A 162 -9.14 -14.44 -18.85
C ARG A 162 -7.65 -14.57 -18.67
N LEU A 163 -7.24 -15.22 -17.59
CA LEU A 163 -5.85 -15.48 -17.24
C LEU A 163 -5.55 -16.97 -17.35
N LEU A 164 -4.59 -17.35 -18.19
CA LEU A 164 -3.99 -18.68 -18.18
C LEU A 164 -2.87 -18.69 -17.15
N VAL A 165 -2.96 -19.56 -16.18
CA VAL A 165 -2.04 -19.64 -15.05
C VAL A 165 -1.49 -21.05 -14.93
N ARG A 166 -0.22 -21.18 -14.56
CA ARG A 166 0.41 -22.45 -14.20
C ARG A 166 0.59 -22.52 -12.70
N GLU A 167 0.11 -23.59 -12.10
CA GLU A 167 0.39 -23.99 -10.72
C GLU A 167 1.04 -25.38 -10.76
N GLN A 168 2.28 -25.49 -10.30
CA GLN A 168 3.08 -26.69 -10.40
C GLN A 168 3.17 -27.19 -11.86
N ASP A 169 2.54 -28.34 -12.18
CA ASP A 169 2.48 -28.98 -13.50
C ASP A 169 1.15 -28.75 -14.24
N GLN A 170 0.19 -28.03 -13.63
CA GLN A 170 -1.14 -27.82 -14.17
C GLN A 170 -1.31 -26.43 -14.77
N TYR A 171 -2.06 -26.35 -15.86
CA TYR A 171 -2.50 -25.09 -16.47
C TYR A 171 -4.00 -24.91 -16.26
N MET A 172 -4.36 -23.76 -15.70
CA MET A 172 -5.74 -23.43 -15.38
C MET A 172 -6.13 -22.06 -15.93
N ASN A 173 -7.41 -21.91 -16.29
CA ASN A 173 -7.96 -20.62 -16.67
C ASN A 173 -8.76 -20.04 -15.51
N PHE A 174 -8.54 -18.74 -15.28
CA PHE A 174 -9.28 -17.93 -14.32
C PHE A 174 -9.91 -16.76 -15.04
N ASP A 175 -11.20 -16.56 -14.87
CA ASP A 175 -11.93 -15.41 -15.40
C ASP A 175 -12.08 -14.37 -14.28
N VAL A 176 -11.39 -13.24 -14.41
CA VAL A 176 -11.40 -12.18 -13.41
C VAL A 176 -12.38 -11.09 -13.86
N ASP A 177 -13.48 -10.97 -13.12
CA ASP A 177 -14.51 -9.97 -13.34
C ASP A 177 -14.07 -8.62 -12.74
N TYR A 178 -13.35 -7.82 -13.55
CA TYR A 178 -12.85 -6.51 -13.16
C TYR A 178 -12.92 -5.52 -14.32
N HIS A 179 -13.63 -4.41 -14.11
CA HIS A 179 -13.87 -3.36 -15.10
C HIS A 179 -13.47 -1.96 -14.62
N GLY A 180 -12.72 -1.88 -13.50
CA GLY A 180 -12.32 -0.61 -12.89
C GLY A 180 -11.14 0.10 -13.55
N GLY A 181 -10.48 -0.52 -14.56
CA GLY A 181 -9.28 0.00 -15.22
C GLY A 181 -8.05 -0.01 -14.32
N LEU A 182 -6.97 0.58 -14.81
CA LEU A 182 -5.74 0.77 -14.02
C LEU A 182 -5.98 1.76 -12.89
N LYS A 183 -5.42 1.45 -11.71
CA LYS A 183 -5.49 2.30 -10.52
C LYS A 183 -4.13 2.32 -9.84
N TYR A 184 -3.56 3.51 -9.75
CA TYR A 184 -2.31 3.77 -9.02
C TYR A 184 -2.56 4.83 -7.96
N PRO A 185 -2.13 4.63 -6.70
CA PRO A 185 -2.36 5.57 -5.62
C PRO A 185 -1.50 6.83 -5.81
N VAL A 186 -2.11 7.98 -5.60
CA VAL A 186 -1.47 9.30 -5.65
C VAL A 186 -1.95 10.15 -4.50
N LEU A 187 -1.03 10.82 -3.80
CA LEU A 187 -1.36 11.87 -2.85
C LEU A 187 -1.49 13.19 -3.60
N LYS A 188 -2.69 13.77 -3.56
CA LYS A 188 -2.99 15.04 -4.21
C LYS A 188 -3.14 16.14 -3.15
N PRO A 189 -2.44 17.29 -3.28
CA PRO A 189 -2.58 18.39 -2.34
C PRO A 189 -4.02 18.88 -2.25
N LEU A 190 -4.49 19.15 -1.03
CA LEU A 190 -5.79 19.74 -0.79
C LEU A 190 -5.72 21.27 -0.98
N PRO A 191 -6.60 21.86 -1.80
CA PRO A 191 -6.62 23.30 -2.00
C PRO A 191 -6.86 24.06 -0.69
N GLY A 192 -6.03 25.06 -0.41
CA GLY A 192 -6.18 25.93 0.78
C GLY A 192 -5.77 25.30 2.11
N VAL A 193 -5.23 24.08 2.12
CA VAL A 193 -4.71 23.40 3.31
C VAL A 193 -3.19 23.41 3.24
N ALA A 194 -2.54 23.75 4.37
CA ALA A 194 -1.08 23.70 4.44
C ALA A 194 -0.57 22.26 4.27
N PRO A 195 0.46 22.02 3.43
CA PRO A 195 1.02 20.68 3.20
C PRO A 195 1.95 20.25 4.36
N VAL A 196 1.36 20.00 5.53
CA VAL A 196 2.09 19.63 6.76
C VAL A 196 2.87 18.34 6.59
N LEU A 197 2.37 17.42 5.74
CA LEU A 197 3.05 16.17 5.44
C LEU A 197 4.45 16.41 4.84
N ASP A 198 4.62 17.43 3.99
CA ASP A 198 5.91 17.78 3.39
C ASP A 198 6.93 18.18 4.46
N ALA A 199 6.49 18.91 5.49
CA ALA A 199 7.36 19.30 6.60
C ALA A 199 7.82 18.09 7.44
N ILE A 200 6.98 17.03 7.54
CA ILE A 200 7.30 15.81 8.28
C ILE A 200 8.37 14.99 7.56
N ILE A 201 8.30 14.91 6.21
CA ILE A 201 9.24 14.12 5.40
C ILE A 201 10.47 14.93 4.93
N ALA A 202 10.49 16.23 5.19
CA ALA A 202 11.65 17.06 4.84
C ALA A 202 12.90 16.63 5.62
N PRO A 203 14.10 16.69 5.01
CA PRO A 203 15.35 16.41 5.73
C PRO A 203 15.51 17.35 6.92
N HIS A 204 15.89 16.81 8.09
CA HIS A 204 16.33 17.62 9.21
C HIS A 204 17.64 18.35 8.85
N LYS A 205 17.69 19.63 9.13
CA LYS A 205 18.90 20.45 8.92
C LYS A 205 19.84 20.32 10.11
#